data_a78dd1fe45c1c5fcfe7976885c481fa7
#
_entry.id   a78dd1fe45c1c5fcfe7976885c481fa7
#
_cell.length_a   1.000
_cell.length_b   1.000
_cell.length_c   1.000
_cell.angle_alpha   90.00
_cell.angle_beta   90.00
_cell.angle_gamma   90.00
#
_symmetry.space_group_name_H-M   'P 1'
#
loop_
_entity.id
_entity.type
_entity.pdbx_description
1 polymer ?
#
loop_
_entity_poly.entity_id
_entity_poly.type
_entity_poly.pdbx_seq_one_letter_code
_entity_poly.pdbx_strand_id
1 'polypeptide(L)' 'MAMKVIKCPDCGHELARVILGGGTNQTKRCAGCGSRFRIIKDARTGSVRVERA' A
#
# COMPACT_ATOMS: atom_id res chain seq x y z
N MET A 1 2.99 13.27 -12.29
CA MET A 1 3.11 12.96 -10.87
C MET A 1 3.55 11.52 -10.70
N ALA A 2 4.47 11.29 -9.79
CA ALA A 2 4.96 9.95 -9.53
C ALA A 2 3.98 9.19 -8.64
N MET A 3 3.70 7.95 -9.02
CA MET A 3 2.86 7.06 -8.24
C MET A 3 3.62 5.78 -7.95
N LYS A 4 3.40 5.22 -6.78
CA LYS A 4 3.98 3.94 -6.41
C LYS A 4 2.88 2.90 -6.34
N VAL A 5 3.10 1.78 -7.01
CA VAL A 5 2.16 0.65 -6.95
C VAL A 5 2.56 -0.25 -5.79
N ILE A 6 1.59 -0.57 -4.95
CA ILE A 6 1.80 -1.46 -3.81
C ILE A 6 1.20 -2.81 -4.17
N LYS A 7 2.03 -3.84 -4.12
CA LYS A 7 1.60 -5.19 -4.43
C LYS A 7 1.38 -6.01 -3.17
N CYS A 8 0.43 -6.92 -3.24
CA CYS A 8 0.16 -7.84 -2.15
C CYS A 8 1.36 -8.76 -1.93
N PRO A 9 1.90 -8.85 -0.70
CA PRO A 9 3.05 -9.72 -0.44
C PRO A 9 2.72 -11.22 -0.53
N ASP A 10 1.45 -11.57 -0.47
CA ASP A 10 1.05 -12.98 -0.51
C ASP A 10 0.83 -13.49 -1.93
N CYS A 11 0.18 -12.71 -2.78
CA CYS A 11 -0.19 -13.16 -4.11
C CYS A 11 0.41 -12.33 -5.25
N GLY A 12 0.99 -11.18 -4.94
CA GLY A 12 1.64 -10.34 -5.95
C GLY A 12 0.69 -9.48 -6.79
N HIS A 13 -0.60 -9.52 -6.52
CA HIS A 13 -1.55 -8.66 -7.23
C HIS A 13 -1.41 -7.21 -6.77
N GLU A 14 -1.81 -6.28 -7.62
CA GLU A 14 -1.82 -4.88 -7.25
C GLU A 14 -2.81 -4.66 -6.11
N LEU A 15 -2.30 -4.15 -5.00
CA LEU A 15 -3.10 -3.89 -3.81
C LEU A 15 -3.63 -2.47 -3.80
N ALA A 16 -2.76 -1.50 -4.07
CA ALA A 16 -3.13 -0.10 -4.05
C ALA A 16 -2.10 0.72 -4.83
N ARG A 17 -2.46 1.97 -5.11
CA ARG A 17 -1.55 2.94 -5.70
C ARG A 17 -1.49 4.14 -4.77
N VAL A 18 -0.28 4.58 -4.45
CA VAL A 18 -0.08 5.74 -3.58
C VAL A 18 0.66 6.83 -4.33
N ILE A 19 0.29 8.07 -4.06
CA ILE A 19 0.94 9.23 -4.65
C ILE A 19 2.16 9.56 -3.80
N LEU A 20 3.31 9.74 -4.45
CA LEU A 20 4.52 10.17 -3.76
C LEU A 20 4.41 11.65 -3.43
N GLY A 21 4.77 12.01 -2.21
CA GLY A 21 4.73 13.41 -1.77
C GLY A 21 3.68 13.72 -0.74
N GLY A 22 3.34 12.77 0.09
CA GLY A 22 2.43 12.97 1.20
C GLY A 22 2.32 11.73 2.03
N GLY A 23 1.77 11.86 3.22
CA GLY A 23 1.49 10.72 4.08
C GLY A 23 0.15 10.09 3.73
N THR A 24 0.03 8.80 3.95
CA THR A 24 -1.24 8.12 3.77
C THR A 24 -1.36 6.96 4.74
N ASN A 25 -2.58 6.65 5.11
CA ASN A 25 -2.88 5.53 6.00
C ASN A 25 -4.23 4.97 5.56
N GLN A 26 -4.21 3.85 4.89
CA GLN A 26 -5.43 3.26 4.36
C GLN A 26 -5.38 1.75 4.45
N THR A 27 -6.57 1.14 4.57
CA THR A 27 -6.71 -0.30 4.57
C THR A 27 -7.29 -0.72 3.23
N LYS A 28 -6.66 -1.71 2.61
CA LYS A 28 -7.10 -2.25 1.33
C LYS A 28 -7.26 -3.76 1.43
N ARG A 29 -8.19 -4.26 0.67
CA ARG A 29 -8.41 -5.70 0.56
C ARG A 29 -7.83 -6.20 -0.75
N CYS A 30 -7.02 -7.26 -0.67
CA CYS A 30 -6.46 -7.87 -1.86
C CYS A 30 -7.53 -8.70 -2.57
N ALA A 31 -7.75 -8.42 -3.84
CA ALA A 31 -8.73 -9.16 -4.63
C ALA A 31 -8.27 -10.58 -4.95
N GLY A 32 -6.96 -10.82 -4.94
CA GLY A 32 -6.40 -12.12 -5.28
C GLY A 32 -6.52 -13.13 -4.16
N CYS A 33 -6.16 -12.74 -2.95
CA CYS A 33 -6.15 -13.66 -1.81
C CYS A 33 -7.19 -13.32 -0.73
N GLY A 34 -7.87 -12.18 -0.85
CA GLY A 34 -8.90 -11.77 0.10
C GLY A 34 -8.39 -11.22 1.42
N SER A 35 -7.09 -11.14 1.59
CA SER A 35 -6.51 -10.62 2.83
C SER A 35 -6.61 -9.10 2.87
N ARG A 36 -6.70 -8.57 4.08
CA ARG A 36 -6.71 -7.13 4.30
C ARG A 36 -5.32 -6.67 4.72
N PHE A 37 -4.91 -5.54 4.17
CA PHE A 37 -3.63 -4.96 4.49
C PHE A 37 -3.78 -3.48 4.78
N ARG A 38 -2.99 -3.00 5.73
CA ARG A 38 -2.92 -1.58 6.04
C ARG A 38 -1.68 -1.01 5.36
N ILE A 39 -1.88 0.04 4.58
CA ILE A 39 -0.81 0.71 3.86
C ILE A 39 -0.53 2.03 4.55
N ILE A 40 0.67 2.18 5.05
CA ILE A 40 1.11 3.37 5.76
C ILE A 40 2.27 3.98 5.00
N LYS A 41 2.12 5.24 4.60
CA LYS A 41 3.18 5.97 3.93
C LYS A 41 3.60 7.13 4.81
N ASP A 42 4.90 7.22 5.08
CA ASP A 42 5.48 8.29 5.88
C ASP A 42 5.81 9.48 4.98
N ALA A 43 5.20 10.63 5.29
CA ALA A 43 5.44 11.85 4.54
C ALA A 43 6.87 12.37 4.69
N ARG A 44 7.52 12.07 5.80
CA ARG A 44 8.87 12.56 6.10
C ARG A 44 9.93 11.86 5.24
N THR A 45 9.85 10.54 5.18
CA THR A 45 10.87 9.73 4.51
C THR A 45 10.42 9.20 3.17
N GLY A 46 9.14 9.23 2.90
CA GLY A 46 8.56 8.62 1.71
C GLY A 46 8.49 7.10 1.78
N SER A 47 8.78 6.54 2.93
CA SER A 47 8.74 5.09 3.10
C SER A 47 7.30 4.58 3.10
N VAL A 48 7.11 3.42 2.50
CA VAL A 48 5.79 2.78 2.46
C VAL A 48 5.89 1.47 3.24
N ARG A 49 4.94 1.26 4.13
CA ARG A 49 4.86 0.04 4.91
C ARG A 49 3.52 -0.64 4.63
N VAL A 50 3.55 -1.94 4.45
CA VAL A 50 2.35 -2.74 4.28
C VAL A 50 2.28 -3.72 5.43
N GLU A 51 1.20 -3.66 6.19
CA GLU A 51 1.00 -4.53 7.34
C GLU A 51 -0.30 -5.29 7.18
N ARG A 52 -0.33 -6.50 7.71
CA ARG A 52 -1.56 -7.29 7.71
C ARG A 52 -2.53 -6.68 8.72
N ALA A 53 -3.72 -6.38 8.25
CA ALA A 53 -4.75 -5.77 9.09
C ALA A 53 -5.46 -6.78 9.98
#